data_dcce7279e6090a52df3c6f66ebe88eb5
#
_entry.id   dcce7279e6090a52df3c6f66ebe88eb5
#
_cell.length_a   1.000
_cell.length_b   1.000
_cell.length_c   1.000
_cell.angle_alpha   90.00
_cell.angle_beta   90.00
_cell.angle_gamma   90.00
#
_symmetry.space_group_name_H-M   'P 1'
#
loop_
_entity.id
_entity.type
_entity.pdbx_description
1 polymer ?
#
loop_
_entity_poly.entity_id
_entity_poly.type
_entity_poly.pdbx_seq_one_letter_code
_entity_poly.pdbx_strand_id
1 'polypeptide(L)'
;YMYPVMIQKSKKETFMLEADEGVFPTTAEGLAKLRPVLPGGVHTFGAQTHPADGNCAVVVATREKAKELSTDPDVEVQVVSYGYARVKAAFMAAAVTPAAQMALDGAGISASDVTAIKTHNPFAANDIHMAQNLGVDVNSINNYGCSLVFGHPQGPTAGRLIIEGIEEVAMKGGGYLLFGGCAAGDTAAAMVLKIG
;
A
#
# COMPACT_ATOMS: atom_id res chain seq x y z
N TYR A 1 5.31 -9.81 10.24
CA TYR A 1 4.41 -9.01 11.11
C TYR A 1 2.96 -9.47 11.07
N MET A 2 2.68 -10.58 10.43
CA MET A 2 1.41 -11.27 10.65
C MET A 2 1.48 -12.01 11.99
N TYR A 3 0.55 -11.74 12.88
CA TYR A 3 0.51 -12.37 14.20
C TYR A 3 -0.47 -13.56 14.15
N PRO A 4 -0.07 -14.76 14.57
CA PRO A 4 -0.97 -15.91 14.60
C PRO A 4 -2.19 -15.65 15.48
N VAL A 5 -3.37 -15.99 14.97
CA VAL A 5 -4.65 -15.77 15.66
C VAL A 5 -5.44 -17.07 15.77
N MET A 6 -5.92 -17.37 16.98
CA MET A 6 -6.82 -18.50 17.19
C MET A 6 -8.21 -18.17 16.67
N ILE A 7 -8.66 -18.86 15.65
CA ILE A 7 -9.99 -18.71 15.05
C ILE A 7 -10.92 -19.81 15.53
N GLN A 8 -12.09 -19.42 16.02
CA GLN A 8 -13.17 -20.35 16.35
C GLN A 8 -14.08 -20.53 15.14
N LYS A 9 -13.88 -21.63 14.41
CA LYS A 9 -14.67 -21.96 13.22
C LYS A 9 -16.08 -22.44 13.57
N SER A 10 -16.23 -23.12 14.70
CA SER A 10 -17.50 -23.60 15.22
C SER A 10 -17.44 -23.76 16.74
N LYS A 11 -18.56 -24.12 17.40
CA LYS A 11 -18.57 -24.42 18.86
C LYS A 11 -17.60 -25.52 19.27
N LYS A 12 -17.16 -26.36 18.33
CA LYS A 12 -16.32 -27.55 18.59
C LYS A 12 -14.96 -27.51 17.88
N GLU A 13 -14.73 -26.53 17.04
CA GLU A 13 -13.54 -26.49 16.19
C GLU A 13 -12.85 -25.13 16.27
N THR A 14 -11.59 -25.14 16.62
CA THR A 14 -10.70 -23.98 16.56
C THR A 14 -9.47 -24.33 15.71
N PHE A 15 -8.88 -23.34 15.06
CA PHE A 15 -7.59 -23.50 14.37
C PHE A 15 -6.75 -22.24 14.53
N MET A 16 -5.43 -22.37 14.35
CA MET A 16 -4.52 -21.24 14.33
C MET A 16 -4.40 -20.73 12.91
N LEU A 17 -4.75 -19.45 12.70
CA LEU A 17 -4.50 -18.75 11.45
C LEU A 17 -3.09 -18.15 11.49
N GLU A 18 -2.19 -18.67 10.67
CA GLU A 18 -0.76 -18.32 10.67
C GLU A 18 -0.30 -17.69 9.34
N ALA A 19 -1.17 -17.69 8.31
CA ALA A 19 -0.86 -17.18 6.98
C ALA A 19 -2.08 -16.54 6.33
N ASP A 20 -1.85 -15.72 5.31
CA ASP A 20 -2.92 -15.14 4.50
C ASP A 20 -3.67 -16.21 3.72
N GLU A 21 -4.99 -16.30 3.91
CA GLU A 21 -5.84 -17.28 3.24
C GLU A 21 -6.14 -16.91 1.78
N GLY A 22 -6.04 -15.61 1.44
CA GLY A 22 -6.36 -15.06 0.12
C GLY A 22 -5.23 -15.14 -0.91
N VAL A 23 -4.07 -15.68 -0.53
CA VAL A 23 -2.92 -15.81 -1.44
C VAL A 23 -2.99 -17.12 -2.21
N PHE A 24 -3.23 -17.03 -3.52
CA PHE A 24 -3.37 -18.19 -4.40
C PHE A 24 -2.24 -18.26 -5.42
N PRO A 25 -1.81 -19.48 -5.83
CA PRO A 25 -0.90 -19.65 -6.95
C PRO A 25 -1.48 -19.00 -8.21
N THR A 26 -0.71 -18.14 -8.84
CA THR A 26 -1.11 -17.41 -10.04
C THR A 26 -0.11 -17.66 -11.16
N THR A 27 -0.60 -17.97 -12.36
CA THR A 27 0.23 -18.18 -13.55
C THR A 27 -0.17 -17.25 -14.68
N ALA A 28 0.77 -16.95 -15.57
CA ALA A 28 0.50 -16.13 -16.74
C ALA A 28 -0.59 -16.75 -17.64
N GLU A 29 -0.58 -18.08 -17.80
CA GLU A 29 -1.58 -18.83 -18.56
C GLU A 29 -2.96 -18.78 -17.92
N GLY A 30 -3.01 -18.77 -16.57
CA GLY A 30 -4.24 -18.61 -15.79
C GLY A 30 -4.84 -17.22 -15.99
N LEU A 31 -4.02 -16.18 -15.87
CA LEU A 31 -4.43 -14.78 -16.10
C LEU A 31 -4.91 -14.55 -17.54
N ALA A 32 -4.24 -15.11 -18.54
CA ALA A 32 -4.59 -14.96 -19.94
C ALA A 32 -5.97 -15.56 -20.30
N LYS A 33 -6.48 -16.51 -19.51
CA LYS A 33 -7.80 -17.12 -19.69
C LYS A 33 -8.94 -16.32 -19.08
N LEU A 34 -8.65 -15.31 -18.27
CA LEU A 34 -9.68 -14.50 -17.63
C LEU A 34 -10.40 -13.62 -18.65
N ARG A 35 -11.71 -13.58 -18.52
CA ARG A 35 -12.54 -12.72 -19.38
C ARG A 35 -12.54 -11.29 -18.83
N PRO A 36 -12.59 -10.28 -19.72
CA PRO A 36 -12.82 -8.90 -19.29
C PRO A 36 -14.11 -8.74 -18.48
N VAL A 37 -14.06 -7.87 -17.45
CA VAL A 37 -15.22 -7.55 -16.60
C VAL A 37 -16.34 -6.88 -17.42
N LEU A 38 -15.96 -6.08 -18.41
CA LEU A 38 -16.89 -5.43 -19.32
C LEU A 38 -16.66 -5.90 -20.76
N PRO A 39 -17.71 -6.05 -21.58
CA PRO A 39 -17.56 -6.39 -23.00
C PRO A 39 -16.63 -5.40 -23.71
N GLY A 40 -15.64 -5.92 -24.44
CA GLY A 40 -14.65 -5.10 -25.15
C GLY A 40 -13.62 -4.41 -24.26
N GLY A 41 -13.67 -4.62 -22.97
CA GLY A 41 -12.68 -4.09 -22.02
C GLY A 41 -11.39 -4.94 -21.95
N VAL A 42 -10.39 -4.43 -21.23
CA VAL A 42 -9.12 -5.13 -20.99
C VAL A 42 -8.94 -5.53 -19.53
N HIS A 43 -9.74 -4.96 -18.62
CA HIS A 43 -9.66 -5.24 -17.19
C HIS A 43 -10.31 -6.58 -16.83
N THR A 44 -9.59 -7.42 -16.09
CA THR A 44 -10.06 -8.73 -15.62
C THR A 44 -9.99 -8.80 -14.10
N PHE A 45 -10.61 -9.81 -13.50
CA PHE A 45 -10.49 -10.06 -12.06
C PHE A 45 -9.05 -10.34 -11.58
N GLY A 46 -8.14 -10.74 -12.50
CA GLY A 46 -6.71 -10.87 -12.17
C GLY A 46 -5.97 -9.54 -12.00
N ALA A 47 -6.60 -8.43 -12.39
CA ALA A 47 -6.03 -7.08 -12.28
C ALA A 47 -6.69 -6.22 -11.19
N GLN A 48 -7.44 -6.85 -10.28
CA GLN A 48 -8.09 -6.18 -9.15
C GLN A 48 -7.91 -6.95 -7.85
N THR A 49 -8.04 -6.23 -6.74
CA THR A 49 -8.00 -6.79 -5.38
C THR A 49 -9.24 -7.63 -5.07
N HIS A 50 -9.18 -8.38 -3.99
CA HIS A 50 -10.29 -9.12 -3.41
C HIS A 50 -10.55 -8.66 -1.97
N PRO A 51 -11.73 -8.93 -1.40
CA PRO A 51 -12.01 -8.67 0.02
C PRO A 51 -11.05 -9.45 0.92
N ALA A 52 -10.69 -8.86 2.04
CA ALA A 52 -9.89 -9.49 3.10
C ALA A 52 -10.27 -8.89 4.45
N ASP A 53 -9.89 -9.56 5.51
CA ASP A 53 -9.95 -9.05 6.88
C ASP A 53 -8.56 -8.70 7.38
N GLY A 54 -8.46 -7.76 8.30
CA GLY A 54 -7.19 -7.38 8.88
C GLY A 54 -7.32 -6.23 9.87
N ASN A 55 -6.26 -5.98 10.59
CA ASN A 55 -6.11 -4.80 11.43
C ASN A 55 -4.65 -4.33 11.43
N CYS A 56 -4.44 -3.08 11.76
CA CYS A 56 -3.13 -2.52 12.03
C CYS A 56 -3.27 -1.33 12.98
N ALA A 57 -2.19 -0.96 13.63
CA ALA A 57 -2.13 0.23 14.45
C ALA A 57 -0.74 0.87 14.35
N VAL A 58 -0.70 2.19 14.39
CA VAL A 58 0.51 2.98 14.53
C VAL A 58 0.30 4.03 15.61
N VAL A 59 1.35 4.35 16.36
CA VAL A 59 1.32 5.43 17.33
C VAL A 59 1.98 6.65 16.71
N VAL A 60 1.22 7.75 16.63
CA VAL A 60 1.74 9.05 16.20
C VAL A 60 1.91 9.92 17.43
N ALA A 61 3.11 10.46 17.63
CA ALA A 61 3.48 11.24 18.80
C ALA A 61 4.45 12.36 18.43
N THR A 62 4.79 13.21 19.40
CA THR A 62 5.93 14.13 19.22
C THR A 62 7.22 13.33 19.09
N ARG A 63 8.26 13.95 18.50
CA ARG A 63 9.56 13.29 18.29
C ARG A 63 10.14 12.74 19.58
N GLU A 64 10.06 13.53 20.68
CA GLU A 64 10.56 13.15 22.00
C GLU A 64 9.82 11.93 22.53
N LYS A 65 8.48 11.92 22.40
CA LYS A 65 7.66 10.82 22.88
C LYS A 65 7.82 9.56 22.00
N ALA A 66 7.99 9.73 20.69
CA ALA A 66 8.28 8.62 19.80
C ALA A 66 9.61 7.94 20.17
N LYS A 67 10.66 8.71 20.46
CA LYS A 67 11.95 8.18 20.94
C LYS A 67 11.84 7.45 22.28
N GLU A 68 11.04 7.96 23.21
CA GLU A 68 10.79 7.29 24.49
C GLU A 68 10.08 5.94 24.32
N LEU A 69 9.15 5.85 23.36
CA LEU A 69 8.34 4.66 23.12
C LEU A 69 9.01 3.65 22.18
N SER A 70 10.01 4.08 21.40
CA SER A 70 10.69 3.21 20.44
C SER A 70 11.42 2.08 21.14
N THR A 71 11.28 0.88 20.61
CA THR A 71 12.08 -0.29 21.02
C THR A 71 13.34 -0.46 20.16
N ASP A 72 13.48 0.32 19.10
CA ASP A 72 14.66 0.37 18.24
C ASP A 72 15.17 1.82 18.16
N PRO A 73 16.23 2.16 18.90
CA PRO A 73 16.77 3.52 18.95
C PRO A 73 17.48 3.94 17.64
N ASP A 74 17.83 2.99 16.79
CA ASP A 74 18.55 3.24 15.54
C ASP A 74 17.59 3.57 14.39
N VAL A 75 16.27 3.41 14.59
CA VAL A 75 15.24 3.71 13.60
C VAL A 75 14.34 4.83 14.09
N GLU A 76 14.45 5.99 13.46
CA GLU A 76 13.52 7.11 13.65
C GLU A 76 12.59 7.23 12.45
N VAL A 77 11.28 7.37 12.67
CA VAL A 77 10.28 7.54 11.63
C VAL A 77 9.62 8.91 11.77
N GLN A 78 9.73 9.73 10.74
CA GLN A 78 9.16 11.08 10.70
C GLN A 78 8.14 11.20 9.56
N VAL A 79 6.95 11.74 9.86
CA VAL A 79 6.03 12.23 8.84
C VAL A 79 6.56 13.57 8.31
N VAL A 80 6.94 13.62 7.03
CA VAL A 80 7.53 14.82 6.40
C VAL A 80 6.46 15.68 5.77
N SER A 81 5.61 15.07 4.96
CA SER A 81 4.56 15.76 4.21
C SER A 81 3.40 14.84 3.90
N TYR A 82 2.31 15.42 3.46
CA TYR A 82 1.17 14.69 2.94
C TYR A 82 0.55 15.44 1.74
N GLY A 83 -0.18 14.69 0.92
CA GLY A 83 -0.95 15.23 -0.19
C GLY A 83 -2.31 14.56 -0.27
N TYR A 84 -3.27 15.25 -0.84
CA TYR A 84 -4.59 14.71 -1.14
C TYR A 84 -5.09 15.29 -2.46
N ALA A 85 -5.88 14.52 -3.16
CA ALA A 85 -6.44 14.94 -4.43
C ALA A 85 -7.83 14.36 -4.65
N ARG A 86 -8.59 15.04 -5.49
CA ARG A 86 -9.82 14.53 -6.10
C ARG A 86 -9.70 14.70 -7.60
N VAL A 87 -10.09 13.70 -8.35
CA VAL A 87 -10.08 13.71 -9.82
C VAL A 87 -11.50 13.66 -10.38
N LYS A 88 -11.61 13.67 -11.70
CA LYS A 88 -12.89 13.53 -12.41
C LYS A 88 -13.59 12.25 -11.98
N ALA A 89 -14.91 12.30 -11.86
CA ALA A 89 -15.74 11.13 -11.54
C ALA A 89 -15.44 9.93 -12.46
N ALA A 90 -15.35 8.74 -11.85
CA ALA A 90 -14.99 7.47 -12.48
C ALA A 90 -13.50 7.34 -12.90
N PHE A 91 -12.62 8.22 -12.40
CA PHE A 91 -11.17 8.15 -12.64
C PHE A 91 -10.37 7.91 -11.34
N MET A 92 -10.95 7.22 -10.38
CA MET A 92 -10.35 6.98 -9.05
C MET A 92 -8.90 6.47 -9.11
N ALA A 93 -8.58 5.57 -10.05
CA ALA A 93 -7.23 5.03 -10.21
C ALA A 93 -6.16 6.11 -10.46
N ALA A 94 -6.53 7.22 -11.08
CA ALA A 94 -5.63 8.33 -11.37
C ALA A 94 -5.42 9.28 -10.18
N ALA A 95 -6.25 9.22 -9.15
CA ALA A 95 -6.23 10.17 -8.03
C ALA A 95 -4.93 10.10 -7.20
N VAL A 96 -4.29 8.92 -7.13
CA VAL A 96 -3.07 8.72 -6.35
C VAL A 96 -1.91 9.56 -6.88
N THR A 97 -1.81 9.73 -8.20
CA THR A 97 -0.72 10.49 -8.83
C THR A 97 -0.65 11.95 -8.36
N PRO A 98 -1.70 12.77 -8.48
CA PRO A 98 -1.63 14.17 -8.00
C PRO A 98 -1.50 14.27 -6.47
N ALA A 99 -2.02 13.33 -5.70
CA ALA A 99 -1.81 13.29 -4.26
C ALA A 99 -0.33 13.01 -3.92
N ALA A 100 0.29 12.03 -4.62
CA ALA A 100 1.70 11.70 -4.46
C ALA A 100 2.60 12.88 -4.87
N GLN A 101 2.31 13.55 -5.98
CA GLN A 101 3.07 14.73 -6.40
C GLN A 101 2.99 15.84 -5.34
N MET A 102 1.80 16.13 -4.82
CA MET A 102 1.64 17.12 -3.74
C MET A 102 2.46 16.75 -2.49
N ALA A 103 2.51 15.48 -2.11
CA ALA A 103 3.31 15.03 -0.97
C ALA A 103 4.83 15.17 -1.25
N LEU A 104 5.29 14.83 -2.44
CA LEU A 104 6.69 14.99 -2.87
C LEU A 104 7.09 16.47 -2.88
N ASP A 105 6.26 17.34 -3.46
CA ASP A 105 6.49 18.79 -3.50
C ASP A 105 6.56 19.37 -2.08
N GLY A 106 5.65 18.94 -1.19
CA GLY A 106 5.64 19.34 0.21
C GLY A 106 6.87 18.88 1.00
N ALA A 107 7.47 17.76 0.60
CA ALA A 107 8.73 17.27 1.16
C ALA A 107 9.98 17.92 0.54
N GLY A 108 9.82 18.62 -0.58
CA GLY A 108 10.93 19.20 -1.34
C GLY A 108 11.83 18.16 -2.02
N ILE A 109 11.27 17.01 -2.40
CA ILE A 109 11.99 15.90 -3.05
C ILE A 109 11.27 15.48 -4.34
N SER A 110 11.95 14.70 -5.16
CA SER A 110 11.42 14.07 -6.36
C SER A 110 11.16 12.57 -6.13
N ALA A 111 10.44 11.93 -7.05
CA ALA A 111 10.21 10.49 -6.99
C ALA A 111 11.52 9.66 -7.06
N SER A 112 12.57 10.21 -7.66
CA SER A 112 13.90 9.55 -7.73
C SER A 112 14.65 9.55 -6.39
N ASP A 113 14.26 10.38 -5.43
CA ASP A 113 14.86 10.44 -4.09
C ASP A 113 14.22 9.43 -3.12
N VAL A 114 13.17 8.74 -3.57
CA VAL A 114 12.39 7.81 -2.74
C VAL A 114 13.02 6.42 -2.72
N THR A 115 13.26 5.90 -1.51
CA THR A 115 13.86 4.57 -1.31
C THR A 115 12.85 3.44 -1.53
N ALA A 116 11.59 3.66 -1.17
CA ALA A 116 10.50 2.70 -1.37
C ALA A 116 9.18 3.42 -1.68
N ILE A 117 8.40 2.82 -2.57
CA ILE A 117 7.06 3.27 -2.92
C ILE A 117 6.06 2.18 -2.57
N LYS A 118 5.07 2.54 -1.76
CA LYS A 118 3.96 1.67 -1.37
C LYS A 118 2.64 2.29 -1.80
N THR A 119 1.82 1.50 -2.46
CA THR A 119 0.52 1.96 -2.92
C THR A 119 -0.58 1.02 -2.48
N HIS A 120 -1.72 1.58 -2.08
CA HIS A 120 -2.95 0.83 -2.14
C HIS A 120 -3.42 0.80 -3.60
N ASN A 121 -3.39 -0.39 -4.18
CA ASN A 121 -3.70 -0.63 -5.58
C ASN A 121 -4.89 -1.60 -5.72
N PRO A 122 -6.13 -1.15 -5.51
CA PRO A 122 -7.29 -2.01 -5.72
C PRO A 122 -7.39 -2.50 -7.19
N PHE A 123 -6.74 -1.78 -8.10
CA PHE A 123 -6.61 -2.14 -9.51
C PHE A 123 -5.15 -1.96 -9.96
N ALA A 124 -4.66 -2.84 -10.81
CA ALA A 124 -3.31 -2.70 -11.40
C ALA A 124 -3.13 -1.35 -12.14
N ALA A 125 -4.21 -0.78 -12.65
CA ALA A 125 -4.23 0.53 -13.29
C ALA A 125 -3.75 1.68 -12.37
N ASN A 126 -3.90 1.56 -11.04
CA ASN A 126 -3.40 2.55 -10.09
C ASN A 126 -1.89 2.70 -10.20
N ASP A 127 -1.17 1.59 -10.11
CA ASP A 127 0.30 1.58 -10.12
C ASP A 127 0.84 1.94 -11.51
N ILE A 128 0.22 1.43 -12.57
CA ILE A 128 0.59 1.74 -13.95
C ILE A 128 0.46 3.25 -14.21
N HIS A 129 -0.67 3.85 -13.83
CA HIS A 129 -0.89 5.29 -14.01
C HIS A 129 0.11 6.11 -13.20
N MET A 130 0.32 5.76 -11.93
CA MET A 130 1.25 6.48 -11.07
C MET A 130 2.69 6.36 -11.59
N ALA A 131 3.14 5.15 -11.94
CA ALA A 131 4.49 4.91 -12.45
C ALA A 131 4.78 5.72 -13.71
N GLN A 132 3.85 5.72 -14.67
CA GLN A 132 3.99 6.47 -15.92
C GLN A 132 4.08 8.00 -15.69
N ASN A 133 3.32 8.53 -14.73
CA ASN A 133 3.26 9.97 -14.50
C ASN A 133 4.34 10.49 -13.55
N LEU A 134 4.86 9.66 -12.64
CA LEU A 134 5.98 10.01 -11.77
C LEU A 134 7.34 9.61 -12.36
N GLY A 135 7.37 8.89 -13.50
CA GLY A 135 8.61 8.47 -14.15
C GLY A 135 9.37 7.39 -13.37
N VAL A 136 8.67 6.52 -12.67
CA VAL A 136 9.26 5.40 -11.91
C VAL A 136 8.96 4.05 -12.56
N ASP A 137 9.80 3.05 -12.28
CA ASP A 137 9.53 1.69 -12.76
C ASP A 137 8.37 1.07 -11.94
N VAL A 138 7.32 0.63 -12.62
CA VAL A 138 6.18 -0.04 -11.99
C VAL A 138 6.59 -1.28 -11.21
N ASN A 139 7.67 -1.97 -11.62
CA ASN A 139 8.19 -3.14 -10.92
C ASN A 139 8.95 -2.80 -9.63
N SER A 140 9.23 -1.52 -9.37
CA SER A 140 9.84 -1.06 -8.12
C SER A 140 8.82 -0.68 -7.04
N ILE A 141 7.54 -0.71 -7.37
CA ILE A 141 6.45 -0.39 -6.45
C ILE A 141 5.98 -1.67 -5.72
N ASN A 142 5.70 -1.57 -4.43
CA ASN A 142 5.15 -2.67 -3.62
C ASN A 142 5.99 -3.96 -3.63
N ASN A 143 7.29 -3.86 -3.39
CA ASN A 143 8.26 -4.96 -3.51
C ASN A 143 7.94 -6.22 -2.67
N TYR A 144 7.18 -6.10 -1.59
CA TYR A 144 6.79 -7.23 -0.72
C TYR A 144 5.33 -7.65 -0.87
N GLY A 145 4.68 -7.21 -1.93
CA GLY A 145 3.28 -7.49 -2.22
C GLY A 145 2.37 -6.30 -1.94
N CYS A 146 1.11 -6.45 -2.29
CA CYS A 146 0.17 -5.35 -2.33
C CYS A 146 -1.28 -5.84 -2.17
N SER A 147 -2.23 -4.96 -2.32
CA SER A 147 -3.65 -5.29 -2.24
C SER A 147 -4.11 -6.29 -3.31
N LEU A 148 -3.42 -6.37 -4.45
CA LEU A 148 -3.72 -7.37 -5.48
C LEU A 148 -3.36 -8.79 -5.03
N VAL A 149 -2.41 -8.95 -4.10
CA VAL A 149 -1.95 -10.24 -3.58
C VAL A 149 -2.70 -10.61 -2.30
N PHE A 150 -2.71 -9.69 -1.32
CA PHE A 150 -3.21 -9.97 0.04
C PHE A 150 -4.67 -9.57 0.24
N GLY A 151 -5.30 -8.96 -0.75
CA GLY A 151 -6.64 -8.42 -0.62
C GLY A 151 -6.69 -7.04 0.04
N HIS A 152 -7.92 -6.56 0.23
CA HIS A 152 -8.19 -5.20 0.71
C HIS A 152 -9.13 -5.22 1.91
N PRO A 153 -8.59 -5.24 3.13
CA PRO A 153 -9.39 -5.15 4.36
C PRO A 153 -9.88 -3.72 4.66
N GLN A 154 -9.89 -2.84 3.67
CA GLN A 154 -10.35 -1.45 3.70
C GLN A 154 -9.56 -0.58 4.70
N GLY A 155 -10.06 -0.39 5.93
CA GLY A 155 -9.45 0.46 6.94
C GLY A 155 -7.94 0.23 7.14
N PRO A 156 -7.50 -0.98 7.46
CA PRO A 156 -6.09 -1.25 7.78
C PRO A 156 -5.14 -1.29 6.59
N THR A 157 -5.62 -1.29 5.34
CA THR A 157 -4.75 -1.43 4.15
C THR A 157 -3.63 -0.40 4.11
N ALA A 158 -3.97 0.88 4.31
CA ALA A 158 -2.98 1.95 4.30
C ALA A 158 -1.94 1.78 5.41
N GLY A 159 -2.39 1.49 6.63
CA GLY A 159 -1.51 1.27 7.77
C GLY A 159 -0.55 0.09 7.55
N ARG A 160 -1.04 -1.04 7.02
CA ARG A 160 -0.20 -2.18 6.67
C ARG A 160 0.91 -1.79 5.69
N LEU A 161 0.56 -1.09 4.62
CA LEU A 161 1.52 -0.68 3.59
C LEU A 161 2.54 0.34 4.11
N ILE A 162 2.11 1.23 4.99
CA ILE A 162 3.01 2.19 5.66
C ILE A 162 3.98 1.43 6.57
N ILE A 163 3.51 0.50 7.40
CA ILE A 163 4.36 -0.32 8.28
C ILE A 163 5.37 -1.12 7.45
N GLU A 164 4.91 -1.80 6.39
CA GLU A 164 5.78 -2.55 5.47
C GLU A 164 6.82 -1.64 4.80
N GLY A 165 6.41 -0.43 4.41
CA GLY A 165 7.32 0.55 3.80
C GLY A 165 8.38 1.06 4.77
N ILE A 166 8.02 1.29 6.03
CA ILE A 166 8.97 1.66 7.10
C ILE A 166 10.02 0.55 7.27
N GLU A 167 9.59 -0.70 7.39
CA GLU A 167 10.48 -1.86 7.50
C GLU A 167 11.42 -1.98 6.28
N GLU A 168 10.87 -1.83 5.06
CA GLU A 168 11.68 -1.89 3.84
C GLU A 168 12.74 -0.81 3.81
N VAL A 169 12.39 0.44 4.13
CA VAL A 169 13.34 1.56 4.11
C VAL A 169 14.39 1.40 5.22
N ALA A 170 14.00 0.95 6.41
CA ALA A 170 14.93 0.67 7.51
C ALA A 170 15.94 -0.42 7.12
N MET A 171 15.49 -1.53 6.52
CA MET A 171 16.38 -2.59 6.01
C MET A 171 17.34 -2.13 4.92
N LYS A 172 16.98 -1.09 4.18
CA LYS A 172 17.84 -0.46 3.15
C LYS A 172 18.78 0.61 3.71
N GLY A 173 18.81 0.81 5.02
CA GLY A 173 19.69 1.77 5.68
C GLY A 173 19.12 3.19 5.78
N GLY A 174 17.81 3.35 5.62
CA GLY A 174 17.11 4.62 5.74
C GLY A 174 16.76 5.28 4.40
N GLY A 175 16.14 6.46 4.46
CA GLY A 175 15.73 7.24 3.31
C GLY A 175 14.27 7.65 3.35
N TYR A 176 13.64 7.81 2.17
CA TYR A 176 12.26 8.25 2.06
C TYR A 176 11.33 7.12 1.62
N LEU A 177 10.17 7.04 2.27
CA LEU A 177 9.03 6.24 1.86
C LEU A 177 7.97 7.17 1.27
N LEU A 178 7.50 6.86 0.07
CA LEU A 178 6.27 7.42 -0.48
C LEU A 178 5.15 6.38 -0.34
N PHE A 179 4.11 6.72 0.39
CA PHE A 179 2.86 5.98 0.41
C PHE A 179 1.79 6.74 -0.37
N GLY A 180 0.97 6.01 -1.15
CA GLY A 180 -0.20 6.56 -1.83
C GLY A 180 -1.37 5.58 -1.86
N GLY A 181 -2.57 6.08 -1.65
CA GLY A 181 -3.79 5.25 -1.66
C GLY A 181 -5.01 6.02 -2.14
N CYS A 182 -5.77 5.41 -3.04
CA CYS A 182 -7.05 5.95 -3.47
C CYS A 182 -8.17 5.57 -2.48
N ALA A 183 -9.25 6.33 -2.52
CA ALA A 183 -10.46 6.09 -1.75
C ALA A 183 -11.70 6.36 -2.61
N ALA A 184 -12.84 5.83 -2.17
CA ALA A 184 -14.11 6.06 -2.82
C ALA A 184 -14.41 7.56 -2.99
N GLY A 185 -15.13 7.91 -4.06
CA GLY A 185 -15.44 9.31 -4.42
C GLY A 185 -14.33 9.98 -5.22
N ASP A 186 -13.54 9.19 -5.94
CA ASP A 186 -12.48 9.64 -6.84
C ASP A 186 -11.42 10.49 -6.13
N THR A 187 -11.09 10.09 -4.90
CA THR A 187 -10.12 10.77 -4.04
C THR A 187 -8.90 9.90 -3.78
N ALA A 188 -7.83 10.52 -3.35
CA ALA A 188 -6.64 9.84 -2.84
C ALA A 188 -5.94 10.67 -1.78
N ALA A 189 -5.15 9.99 -0.95
CA ALA A 189 -4.17 10.61 -0.09
C ALA A 189 -2.79 9.98 -0.31
N ALA A 190 -1.75 10.74 -0.07
CA ALA A 190 -0.37 10.28 -0.09
C ALA A 190 0.41 10.89 1.08
N MET A 191 1.52 10.25 1.43
CA MET A 191 2.36 10.68 2.53
C MET A 191 3.82 10.37 2.21
N VAL A 192 4.71 11.30 2.56
CA VAL A 192 6.15 11.07 2.57
C VAL A 192 6.60 10.92 4.02
N LEU A 193 7.28 9.82 4.31
CA LEU A 193 7.96 9.59 5.58
C LEU A 193 9.46 9.56 5.36
N LYS A 194 10.22 10.00 6.35
CA LYS A 194 11.68 9.83 6.43
C LYS A 194 11.98 8.81 7.51
N ILE A 195 12.82 7.86 7.20
CA ILE A 195 13.27 6.76 8.08
C ILE A 195 14.80 6.80 8.14
N GLY A 196 15.35 6.66 9.33
CA GLY A 196 16.81 6.65 9.57
C GLY A 196 17.24 7.50 10.73
#